data_3241fd498eb7325802287648bd104cf8
#
_entry.id   3241fd498eb7325802287648bd104cf8
#
_cell.length_a   1.000
_cell.length_b   1.000
_cell.length_c   1.000
_cell.angle_alpha   90.00
_cell.angle_beta   90.00
_cell.angle_gamma   90.00
#
_symmetry.space_group_name_H-M   'P 1'
#
loop_
_entity.id
_entity.type
_entity.pdbx_description
1 polymer ?
#
loop_
_entity_poly.entity_id
_entity_poly.type
_entity_poly.pdbx_seq_one_letter_code
_entity_poly.pdbx_strand_id
1 'polypeptide(L)'
;LQNAPELFRGLKLMQELTGASRVVIAIKRKNEDIATRLADDAEREGFEFFIYEDVYPAGDEFVLVYEITGRQIPPGGLPLEVGCVVDNVETIVNLALAMDDKPVTDKYVTICGAVENPITTVVPFGTPMNDCVELAGGATVDNAVALTGGLMMGGSTTDLSIPVTKIIGGVIVLPEDHYLFRRKTQSKETYTRI
;
A
#
# COMPACT_ATOMS: atom_id res chain seq x y z
N LEU A 1 10.80 7.49 -6.26
CA LEU A 1 12.18 8.03 -6.27
C LEU A 1 12.30 9.41 -5.60
N GLN A 2 11.25 10.25 -5.65
CA GLN A 2 11.27 11.58 -5.04
C GLN A 2 11.63 11.56 -3.54
N ASN A 3 11.17 10.55 -2.80
CA ASN A 3 11.40 10.38 -1.36
C ASN A 3 12.46 9.30 -1.07
N ALA A 4 13.37 9.03 -1.99
CA ALA A 4 14.41 8.03 -1.77
C ALA A 4 15.34 8.38 -0.59
N PRO A 5 15.79 9.64 -0.41
CA PRO A 5 16.61 10.00 0.75
C PRO A 5 15.89 9.73 2.09
N GLU A 6 14.60 10.08 2.17
CA GLU A 6 13.78 9.84 3.35
C GLU A 6 13.57 8.34 3.60
N LEU A 7 13.39 7.54 2.53
CA LEU A 7 13.28 6.10 2.65
C LEU A 7 14.55 5.51 3.29
N PHE A 8 15.73 5.85 2.79
CA PHE A 8 17.00 5.33 3.33
C PHE A 8 17.25 5.80 4.77
N ARG A 9 16.95 7.05 5.10
CA ARG A 9 17.02 7.57 6.47
C ARG A 9 16.08 6.81 7.41
N GLY A 10 14.84 6.59 6.99
CA GLY A 10 13.84 5.85 7.77
C GLY A 10 14.21 4.39 7.97
N LEU A 11 14.74 3.71 6.95
CA LEU A 11 15.23 2.34 7.05
C LEU A 11 16.39 2.22 8.04
N LYS A 12 17.33 3.17 7.99
CA LYS A 12 18.46 3.20 8.92
C LYS A 12 18.01 3.40 10.36
N LEU A 13 17.09 4.34 10.59
CA LEU A 13 16.50 4.53 11.91
C LEU A 13 15.77 3.28 12.38
N MET A 14 14.96 2.65 11.51
CA MET A 14 14.26 1.42 11.88
C MET A 14 15.25 0.28 12.20
N GLN A 15 16.34 0.16 11.45
CA GLN A 15 17.40 -0.81 11.72
C GLN A 15 18.05 -0.57 13.09
N GLU A 16 18.37 0.68 13.42
CA GLU A 16 18.95 1.06 14.72
C GLU A 16 17.99 0.75 15.88
N LEU A 17 16.71 1.12 15.74
CA LEU A 17 15.69 0.92 16.78
C LEU A 17 15.37 -0.56 17.03
N THR A 18 15.42 -1.39 16.01
CA THR A 18 15.10 -2.82 16.11
C THR A 18 16.31 -3.71 16.34
N GLY A 19 17.52 -3.19 16.08
CA GLY A 19 18.75 -3.98 16.08
C GLY A 19 18.81 -5.01 14.95
N ALA A 20 18.05 -4.81 13.86
CA ALA A 20 18.01 -5.74 12.74
C ALA A 20 19.37 -5.86 12.05
N SER A 21 19.85 -7.08 11.85
CA SER A 21 21.11 -7.35 11.15
C SER A 21 21.02 -7.21 9.64
N ARG A 22 19.80 -7.27 9.08
CA ARG A 22 19.53 -7.15 7.63
C ARG A 22 18.37 -6.20 7.40
N VAL A 23 18.46 -5.41 6.33
CA VAL A 23 17.38 -4.59 5.80
C VAL A 23 17.14 -5.00 4.35
N VAL A 24 15.91 -5.38 4.03
CA VAL A 24 15.52 -5.84 2.69
C VAL A 24 14.37 -4.98 2.17
N ILE A 25 14.55 -4.41 1.00
CA ILE A 25 13.54 -3.64 0.27
C ILE A 25 12.87 -4.57 -0.74
N ALA A 26 11.66 -5.02 -0.43
CA ALA A 26 10.92 -5.90 -1.31
C ALA A 26 10.17 -5.10 -2.40
N ILE A 27 10.39 -5.44 -3.67
CA ILE A 27 9.83 -4.74 -4.83
C ILE A 27 9.21 -5.75 -5.79
N LYS A 28 8.02 -5.43 -6.30
CA LYS A 28 7.37 -6.21 -7.37
C LYS A 28 8.19 -6.13 -8.66
N ARG A 29 8.28 -7.25 -9.37
CA ARG A 29 9.04 -7.36 -10.63
C ARG A 29 8.68 -6.26 -11.64
N LYS A 30 7.43 -5.88 -11.77
CA LYS A 30 7.02 -4.78 -12.67
C LYS A 30 7.65 -3.42 -12.35
N ASN A 31 8.19 -3.25 -11.14
CA ASN A 31 8.84 -2.02 -10.67
C ASN A 31 10.35 -2.24 -10.43
N GLU A 32 10.97 -3.26 -11.03
CA GLU A 32 12.39 -3.62 -10.86
C GLU A 32 13.33 -2.49 -11.29
N ASP A 33 12.88 -1.62 -12.20
CA ASP A 33 13.60 -0.40 -12.58
C ASP A 33 13.88 0.53 -11.38
N ILE A 34 13.01 0.53 -10.36
CA ILE A 34 13.24 1.29 -9.12
C ILE A 34 14.42 0.71 -8.35
N ALA A 35 14.50 -0.62 -8.22
CA ALA A 35 15.63 -1.27 -7.57
C ALA A 35 16.94 -0.93 -8.29
N THR A 36 16.94 -0.98 -9.63
CA THR A 36 18.11 -0.62 -10.44
C THR A 36 18.57 0.82 -10.21
N ARG A 37 17.62 1.77 -10.12
CA ARG A 37 17.93 3.20 -9.89
C ARG A 37 18.45 3.49 -8.48
N LEU A 38 18.08 2.67 -7.49
CA LEU A 38 18.46 2.85 -6.10
C LEU A 38 19.57 1.88 -5.66
N ALA A 39 20.12 1.07 -6.57
CA ALA A 39 21.08 0.03 -6.26
C ALA A 39 22.34 0.57 -5.56
N ASP A 40 22.94 1.63 -6.10
CA ASP A 40 24.15 2.24 -5.54
C ASP A 40 23.92 2.82 -4.15
N ASP A 41 22.73 3.41 -3.90
CA ASP A 41 22.36 3.96 -2.61
C ASP A 41 22.13 2.85 -1.58
N ALA A 42 21.45 1.78 -1.98
CA ALA A 42 21.21 0.62 -1.13
C ALA A 42 22.52 -0.09 -0.77
N GLU A 43 23.41 -0.29 -1.73
CA GLU A 43 24.73 -0.91 -1.49
C GLU A 43 25.57 -0.11 -0.49
N ARG A 44 25.59 1.23 -0.60
CA ARG A 44 26.31 2.09 0.36
C ARG A 44 25.80 1.98 1.80
N GLU A 45 24.49 1.76 1.97
CA GLU A 45 23.87 1.59 3.27
C GLU A 45 23.85 0.12 3.76
N GLY A 46 24.29 -0.83 2.92
CA GLY A 46 24.29 -2.26 3.21
C GLY A 46 22.87 -2.88 3.16
N PHE A 47 21.97 -2.30 2.39
CA PHE A 47 20.59 -2.77 2.23
C PHE A 47 20.49 -3.64 0.98
N GLU A 48 19.56 -4.60 1.01
CA GLU A 48 19.33 -5.56 -0.03
C GLU A 48 18.01 -5.30 -0.75
N PHE A 49 17.92 -5.65 -2.04
CA PHE A 49 16.65 -5.73 -2.74
C PHE A 49 16.18 -7.18 -2.87
N PHE A 50 14.88 -7.39 -2.71
CA PHE A 50 14.22 -8.65 -3.03
C PHE A 50 13.13 -8.39 -4.07
N ILE A 51 13.31 -8.98 -5.26
CA ILE A 51 12.33 -8.84 -6.35
C ILE A 51 11.38 -10.03 -6.30
N TYR A 52 10.08 -9.76 -6.11
CA TYR A 52 9.03 -10.78 -6.07
C TYR A 52 8.04 -10.64 -7.22
N GLU A 53 7.34 -11.74 -7.54
CA GLU A 53 6.42 -11.80 -8.66
C GLU A 53 5.16 -10.94 -8.41
N ASP A 54 4.59 -10.38 -9.51
CA ASP A 54 3.40 -9.54 -9.44
C ASP A 54 2.11 -10.38 -9.39
N VAL A 55 2.03 -11.28 -8.44
CA VAL A 55 0.87 -12.13 -8.17
C VAL A 55 0.35 -11.88 -6.75
N TYR A 56 -0.97 -12.04 -6.55
CA TYR A 56 -1.54 -12.00 -5.21
C TYR A 56 -1.44 -13.41 -4.57
N PRO A 57 -1.01 -13.55 -3.31
CA PRO A 57 -0.67 -12.54 -2.32
C PRO A 57 0.85 -12.31 -2.10
N ALA A 58 1.70 -12.41 -3.11
CA ALA A 58 3.16 -12.38 -2.98
C ALA A 58 3.73 -11.20 -2.16
N GLY A 59 2.99 -10.08 -2.06
CA GLY A 59 3.37 -8.92 -1.22
C GLY A 59 2.85 -8.97 0.23
N ASP A 60 2.18 -10.05 0.62
CA ASP A 60 1.74 -10.27 2.00
C ASP A 60 2.94 -10.57 2.91
N GLU A 61 2.91 -10.09 4.16
CA GLU A 61 4.04 -10.23 5.09
C GLU A 61 4.37 -11.70 5.41
N PHE A 62 3.39 -12.60 5.45
CA PHE A 62 3.63 -14.04 5.68
C PHE A 62 4.43 -14.63 4.53
N VAL A 63 4.09 -14.27 3.30
CA VAL A 63 4.77 -14.76 2.10
C VAL A 63 6.17 -14.15 2.01
N LEU A 64 6.30 -12.82 2.15
CA LEU A 64 7.59 -12.14 2.06
C LEU A 64 8.58 -12.62 3.12
N VAL A 65 8.15 -12.76 4.38
CA VAL A 65 9.02 -13.27 5.46
C VAL A 65 9.51 -14.68 5.13
N TYR A 66 8.62 -15.55 4.65
CA TYR A 66 9.02 -16.91 4.28
C TYR A 66 10.00 -16.94 3.10
N GLU A 67 9.71 -16.21 2.03
CA GLU A 67 10.56 -16.21 0.81
C GLU A 67 11.95 -15.59 1.07
N ILE A 68 12.01 -14.55 1.90
CA ILE A 68 13.28 -13.84 2.20
C ILE A 68 14.11 -14.57 3.25
N THR A 69 13.46 -15.20 4.24
CA THR A 69 14.16 -15.72 5.43
C THR A 69 14.03 -17.22 5.64
N GLY A 70 13.08 -17.88 4.99
CA GLY A 70 12.71 -19.29 5.23
C GLY A 70 11.91 -19.50 6.53
N ARG A 71 11.61 -18.43 7.29
CA ARG A 71 10.91 -18.52 8.58
C ARG A 71 9.39 -18.50 8.35
N GLN A 72 8.68 -19.37 9.06
CA GLN A 72 7.22 -19.43 9.01
C GLN A 72 6.60 -18.70 10.18
N ILE A 73 5.80 -17.68 9.91
CA ILE A 73 4.99 -17.01 10.93
C ILE A 73 3.87 -17.98 11.34
N PRO A 74 3.66 -18.22 12.66
CA PRO A 74 2.58 -19.08 13.12
C PRO A 74 1.20 -18.58 12.67
N PRO A 75 0.20 -19.45 12.45
CA PRO A 75 -1.15 -19.03 12.13
C PRO A 75 -1.73 -18.06 13.16
N GLY A 76 -2.12 -16.85 12.72
CA GLY A 76 -2.59 -15.77 13.59
C GLY A 76 -1.49 -15.02 14.35
N GLY A 77 -0.21 -15.37 14.13
CA GLY A 77 0.94 -14.70 14.69
C GLY A 77 1.36 -13.46 13.90
N LEU A 78 2.45 -12.86 14.32
CA LEU A 78 3.02 -11.64 13.72
C LEU A 78 4.47 -11.89 13.25
N PRO A 79 4.98 -11.12 12.27
CA PRO A 79 6.38 -11.20 11.85
C PRO A 79 7.39 -11.11 12.98
N LEU A 80 7.08 -10.35 14.04
CA LEU A 80 7.92 -10.20 15.24
C LEU A 80 8.23 -11.53 15.94
N GLU A 81 7.32 -12.49 15.91
CA GLU A 81 7.50 -13.82 16.55
C GLU A 81 8.61 -14.65 15.90
N VAL A 82 8.93 -14.30 14.67
CA VAL A 82 10.04 -14.92 13.93
C VAL A 82 11.22 -13.95 13.72
N GLY A 83 11.27 -12.86 14.50
CA GLY A 83 12.37 -11.89 14.49
C GLY A 83 12.41 -11.04 13.20
N CYS A 84 11.24 -10.72 12.63
CA CYS A 84 11.11 -9.85 11.48
C CYS A 84 10.22 -8.65 11.79
N VAL A 85 10.53 -7.50 11.19
CA VAL A 85 9.65 -6.33 11.13
C VAL A 85 9.34 -6.08 9.67
N VAL A 86 8.06 -5.95 9.33
CA VAL A 86 7.60 -5.66 7.98
C VAL A 86 6.78 -4.38 7.99
N ASP A 87 7.17 -3.44 7.15
CA ASP A 87 6.52 -2.14 7.07
C ASP A 87 6.34 -1.68 5.63
N ASN A 88 5.35 -0.82 5.41
CA ASN A 88 5.15 -0.16 4.14
C ASN A 88 6.21 0.94 3.92
N VAL A 89 6.64 1.10 2.67
CA VAL A 89 7.58 2.16 2.27
C VAL A 89 7.10 3.55 2.70
N GLU A 90 5.80 3.83 2.60
CA GLU A 90 5.23 5.11 3.05
C GLU A 90 5.38 5.31 4.56
N THR A 91 5.22 4.26 5.37
CA THR A 91 5.45 4.31 6.82
C THR A 91 6.91 4.65 7.13
N ILE A 92 7.85 4.03 6.42
CA ILE A 92 9.29 4.28 6.60
C ILE A 92 9.67 5.71 6.21
N VAL A 93 9.12 6.23 5.12
CA VAL A 93 9.31 7.64 4.72
C VAL A 93 8.75 8.58 5.79
N ASN A 94 7.55 8.31 6.29
CA ASN A 94 6.93 9.11 7.34
C ASN A 94 7.73 9.08 8.65
N LEU A 95 8.34 7.94 8.97
CA LEU A 95 9.25 7.82 10.13
C LEU A 95 10.45 8.76 9.99
N ALA A 96 11.06 8.83 8.81
CA ALA A 96 12.15 9.77 8.54
C ALA A 96 11.70 11.24 8.65
N LEU A 97 10.50 11.55 8.16
CA LEU A 97 9.93 12.90 8.26
C LEU A 97 9.62 13.29 9.70
N ALA A 98 9.19 12.33 10.53
CA ALA A 98 8.93 12.55 11.95
C ALA A 98 10.21 12.92 12.73
N MET A 99 11.39 12.47 12.29
CA MET A 99 12.67 12.93 12.88
C MET A 99 12.91 14.44 12.65
N ASP A 100 12.30 15.01 11.64
CA ASP A 100 12.35 16.44 11.30
C ASP A 100 11.13 17.20 11.86
N ASP A 101 10.43 16.64 12.88
CA ASP A 101 9.20 17.17 13.48
C ASP A 101 8.05 17.42 12.45
N LYS A 102 8.05 16.71 11.33
CA LYS A 102 7.01 16.80 10.32
C LYS A 102 5.90 15.80 10.62
N PRO A 103 4.68 16.25 10.93
CA PRO A 103 3.56 15.35 11.18
C PRO A 103 3.10 14.64 9.91
N VAL A 104 2.48 13.47 10.07
CA VAL A 104 1.85 12.74 8.97
C VAL A 104 0.47 13.33 8.71
N THR A 105 0.37 14.18 7.69
CA THR A 105 -0.84 14.93 7.33
C THR A 105 -1.42 14.51 5.99
N ASP A 106 -0.64 13.81 5.18
CA ASP A 106 -0.96 13.52 3.79
C ASP A 106 -0.92 12.02 3.49
N LYS A 107 -1.59 11.62 2.42
CA LYS A 107 -1.66 10.25 1.95
C LYS A 107 -1.42 10.16 0.45
N TYR A 108 -0.59 9.22 0.03
CA TYR A 108 -0.53 8.79 -1.36
C TYR A 108 -1.77 7.95 -1.69
N VAL A 109 -2.56 8.41 -2.66
CA VAL A 109 -3.79 7.72 -3.09
C VAL A 109 -3.74 7.49 -4.60
N THR A 110 -3.99 6.27 -5.00
CA THR A 110 -4.22 5.92 -6.41
C THR A 110 -5.71 5.93 -6.70
N ILE A 111 -6.14 6.78 -7.62
CA ILE A 111 -7.51 6.86 -8.11
C ILE A 111 -7.55 6.22 -9.49
N CYS A 112 -8.40 5.20 -9.68
CA CYS A 112 -8.49 4.45 -10.93
C CYS A 112 -9.87 3.81 -11.10
N GLY A 113 -10.02 3.02 -12.17
CA GLY A 113 -11.28 2.41 -12.55
C GLY A 113 -12.05 3.30 -13.51
N ALA A 114 -13.34 3.52 -13.28
CA ALA A 114 -14.22 4.32 -14.12
C ALA A 114 -14.02 5.83 -13.85
N VAL A 115 -12.82 6.34 -14.09
CA VAL A 115 -12.45 7.76 -14.04
C VAL A 115 -11.79 8.18 -15.34
N GLU A 116 -11.83 9.47 -15.66
CA GLU A 116 -11.34 9.99 -16.94
C GLU A 116 -9.80 9.83 -17.05
N ASN A 117 -9.06 10.16 -16.02
CA ASN A 117 -7.60 10.12 -15.98
C ASN A 117 -7.09 9.41 -14.72
N PRO A 118 -6.86 8.10 -14.74
CA PRO A 118 -6.28 7.39 -13.60
C PRO A 118 -4.98 8.03 -13.12
N ILE A 119 -4.87 8.33 -11.83
CA ILE A 119 -3.76 9.08 -11.25
C ILE A 119 -3.36 8.54 -9.88
N THR A 120 -2.08 8.65 -9.55
CA THR A 120 -1.60 8.57 -8.17
C THR A 120 -1.18 9.97 -7.73
N THR A 121 -1.76 10.45 -6.64
CA THR A 121 -1.53 11.79 -6.12
C THR A 121 -1.40 11.79 -4.60
N VAL A 122 -1.01 12.91 -4.04
CA VAL A 122 -0.95 13.15 -2.59
C VAL A 122 -2.11 14.04 -2.20
N VAL A 123 -2.88 13.63 -1.19
CA VAL A 123 -3.99 14.40 -0.66
C VAL A 123 -3.90 14.47 0.88
N PRO A 124 -4.33 15.57 1.50
CA PRO A 124 -4.46 15.65 2.96
C PRO A 124 -5.42 14.59 3.51
N PHE A 125 -5.15 14.10 4.72
CA PHE A 125 -6.16 13.31 5.42
C PHE A 125 -7.46 14.12 5.60
N GLY A 126 -8.59 13.46 5.45
CA GLY A 126 -9.89 14.12 5.52
C GLY A 126 -10.42 14.59 4.17
N THR A 127 -9.62 14.54 3.09
CA THR A 127 -10.11 14.83 1.74
C THR A 127 -11.23 13.86 1.38
N PRO A 128 -12.43 14.33 1.00
CA PRO A 128 -13.52 13.47 0.54
C PRO A 128 -13.13 12.68 -0.72
N MET A 129 -13.62 11.46 -0.85
CA MET A 129 -13.33 10.67 -2.05
C MET A 129 -13.89 11.30 -3.33
N ASN A 130 -15.00 12.05 -3.25
CA ASN A 130 -15.50 12.83 -4.39
C ASN A 130 -14.42 13.76 -4.94
N ASP A 131 -13.73 14.50 -4.06
CA ASP A 131 -12.69 15.43 -4.48
C ASP A 131 -11.51 14.68 -5.11
N CYS A 132 -11.19 13.48 -4.62
CA CYS A 132 -10.19 12.61 -5.24
C CYS A 132 -10.62 12.17 -6.64
N VAL A 133 -11.89 11.84 -6.84
CA VAL A 133 -12.44 11.46 -8.16
C VAL A 133 -12.39 12.65 -9.11
N GLU A 134 -12.70 13.87 -8.64
CA GLU A 134 -12.58 15.09 -9.43
C GLU A 134 -11.12 15.38 -9.87
N LEU A 135 -10.14 15.13 -8.99
CA LEU A 135 -8.72 15.22 -9.35
C LEU A 135 -8.33 14.25 -10.50
N ALA A 136 -9.05 13.15 -10.63
CA ALA A 136 -8.89 12.18 -11.71
C ALA A 136 -9.74 12.51 -12.95
N GLY A 137 -10.32 13.72 -13.05
CA GLY A 137 -11.14 14.19 -14.16
C GLY A 137 -12.63 13.82 -14.06
N GLY A 138 -13.06 13.30 -12.92
CA GLY A 138 -14.45 12.88 -12.69
C GLY A 138 -14.70 11.40 -13.02
N ALA A 139 -15.85 10.91 -12.56
CA ALA A 139 -16.30 9.57 -12.88
C ALA A 139 -16.86 9.50 -14.32
N THR A 140 -16.56 8.41 -15.03
CA THR A 140 -17.04 8.16 -16.39
C THR A 140 -18.34 7.32 -16.43
N VAL A 141 -18.93 7.06 -15.27
CA VAL A 141 -20.15 6.26 -15.12
C VAL A 141 -21.15 6.97 -14.23
N ASP A 142 -22.44 6.74 -14.49
CA ASP A 142 -23.52 7.13 -13.60
C ASP A 142 -23.52 6.22 -12.34
N ASN A 143 -24.04 6.75 -11.21
CA ASN A 143 -24.09 6.02 -9.94
C ASN A 143 -22.74 5.36 -9.56
N ALA A 144 -21.69 6.17 -9.62
CA ALA A 144 -20.35 5.73 -9.26
C ALA A 144 -20.28 5.28 -7.78
N VAL A 145 -19.63 4.15 -7.57
CA VAL A 145 -19.32 3.59 -6.24
C VAL A 145 -17.82 3.36 -6.16
N ALA A 146 -17.28 3.16 -4.96
CA ALA A 146 -15.86 2.92 -4.79
C ALA A 146 -15.55 1.63 -4.04
N LEU A 147 -14.47 0.98 -4.46
CA LEU A 147 -13.68 0.09 -3.60
C LEU A 147 -12.54 0.91 -2.99
N THR A 148 -12.37 0.82 -1.67
CA THR A 148 -11.37 1.58 -0.91
C THR A 148 -10.19 0.71 -0.55
N GLY A 149 -8.97 1.19 -0.79
CA GLY A 149 -7.76 0.41 -0.60
C GLY A 149 -7.48 -0.54 -1.77
N GLY A 150 -7.16 -1.79 -1.48
CA GLY A 150 -6.89 -2.80 -2.52
C GLY A 150 -8.11 -3.55 -3.01
N LEU A 151 -8.07 -4.00 -4.26
CA LEU A 151 -9.15 -4.78 -4.88
C LEU A 151 -9.54 -6.03 -4.06
N MET A 152 -8.56 -6.73 -3.50
CA MET A 152 -8.77 -7.99 -2.77
C MET A 152 -9.16 -7.75 -1.31
N MET A 153 -8.45 -6.90 -0.59
CA MET A 153 -8.58 -6.70 0.86
C MET A 153 -9.32 -5.43 1.26
N GLY A 154 -9.53 -4.50 0.32
CA GLY A 154 -10.18 -3.22 0.60
C GLY A 154 -11.68 -3.32 0.88
N GLY A 155 -12.25 -2.24 1.39
CA GLY A 155 -13.69 -2.08 1.60
C GLY A 155 -14.46 -1.69 0.34
N SER A 156 -15.76 -1.44 0.50
CA SER A 156 -16.63 -0.91 -0.54
C SER A 156 -17.58 0.14 0.04
N THR A 157 -17.91 1.16 -0.73
CA THR A 157 -18.85 2.21 -0.32
C THR A 157 -19.63 2.75 -1.52
N THR A 158 -20.89 3.12 -1.27
CA THR A 158 -21.71 3.93 -2.18
C THR A 158 -21.59 5.42 -1.86
N ASP A 159 -21.09 5.75 -0.67
CA ASP A 159 -20.92 7.12 -0.21
C ASP A 159 -19.49 7.60 -0.50
N LEU A 160 -19.34 8.42 -1.52
CA LEU A 160 -18.07 9.04 -1.89
C LEU A 160 -17.75 10.31 -1.08
N SER A 161 -18.62 10.73 -0.15
CA SER A 161 -18.32 11.84 0.75
C SER A 161 -17.41 11.44 1.92
N ILE A 162 -17.18 10.12 2.13
CA ILE A 162 -16.30 9.66 3.20
C ILE A 162 -14.85 10.09 2.95
N PRO A 163 -14.12 10.44 4.02
CA PRO A 163 -12.80 11.01 3.90
C PRO A 163 -11.72 9.95 3.64
N VAL A 164 -10.67 10.35 2.94
CA VAL A 164 -9.41 9.59 2.87
C VAL A 164 -8.77 9.53 4.26
N THR A 165 -8.47 8.32 4.70
CA THR A 165 -7.81 8.02 5.97
C THR A 165 -6.43 7.39 5.76
N LYS A 166 -5.67 7.16 6.83
CA LYS A 166 -4.33 6.55 6.77
C LYS A 166 -4.30 5.18 6.08
N ILE A 167 -5.39 4.44 6.12
CA ILE A 167 -5.49 3.08 5.54
C ILE A 167 -5.99 3.06 4.09
N ILE A 168 -6.43 4.21 3.55
CA ILE A 168 -6.97 4.29 2.19
C ILE A 168 -5.86 4.72 1.23
N GLY A 169 -5.14 3.75 0.66
CA GLY A 169 -4.13 3.98 -0.37
C GLY A 169 -4.65 3.91 -1.80
N GLY A 170 -5.97 3.68 -2.00
CA GLY A 170 -6.58 3.62 -3.32
C GLY A 170 -8.08 3.83 -3.31
N VAL A 171 -8.59 4.41 -4.39
CA VAL A 171 -10.01 4.58 -4.69
C VAL A 171 -10.24 4.01 -6.09
N ILE A 172 -10.92 2.86 -6.15
CA ILE A 172 -11.26 2.20 -7.41
C ILE A 172 -12.73 2.49 -7.70
N VAL A 173 -12.97 3.38 -8.64
CA VAL A 173 -14.33 3.79 -9.03
C VAL A 173 -14.94 2.76 -9.97
N LEU A 174 -16.17 2.35 -9.71
CA LEU A 174 -16.91 1.35 -10.48
C LEU A 174 -18.35 1.78 -10.65
N PRO A 175 -19.08 1.30 -11.67
CA PRO A 175 -20.53 1.41 -11.70
C PRO A 175 -21.14 0.53 -10.58
N GLU A 176 -22.27 0.95 -10.02
CA GLU A 176 -22.93 0.27 -8.88
C GLU A 176 -23.29 -1.20 -9.20
N ASP A 177 -23.60 -1.49 -10.45
CA ASP A 177 -23.94 -2.85 -10.91
C ASP A 177 -22.72 -3.75 -11.17
N HIS A 178 -21.50 -3.25 -11.02
CA HIS A 178 -20.28 -3.99 -11.28
C HIS A 178 -20.15 -5.23 -10.40
N TYR A 179 -19.76 -6.37 -10.98
CA TYR A 179 -19.64 -7.65 -10.28
C TYR A 179 -18.80 -7.59 -9.00
N LEU A 180 -17.65 -6.93 -9.05
CA LEU A 180 -16.74 -6.82 -7.90
C LEU A 180 -17.37 -6.04 -6.74
N PHE A 181 -18.12 -4.98 -7.03
CA PHE A 181 -18.82 -4.23 -5.99
C PHE A 181 -19.95 -5.06 -5.38
N ARG A 182 -20.79 -5.68 -6.19
CA ARG A 182 -21.87 -6.57 -5.73
C ARG A 182 -21.33 -7.71 -4.86
N ARG A 183 -20.21 -8.32 -5.26
CA ARG A 183 -19.57 -9.40 -4.50
C ARG A 183 -19.11 -8.94 -3.12
N LYS A 184 -18.54 -7.73 -2.99
CA LYS A 184 -18.08 -7.19 -1.71
C LYS A 184 -19.22 -6.76 -0.79
N THR A 185 -20.36 -6.37 -1.33
CA THR A 185 -21.54 -5.96 -0.57
C THR A 185 -22.46 -7.11 -0.19
N GLN A 186 -22.29 -8.30 -0.78
CA GLN A 186 -23.06 -9.49 -0.41
C GLN A 186 -22.74 -9.95 1.01
N SER A 187 -23.76 -10.35 1.75
CA SER A 187 -23.58 -10.91 3.09
C SER A 187 -22.79 -12.22 3.07
N LYS A 188 -22.02 -12.49 4.13
CA LYS A 188 -21.26 -13.75 4.28
C LYS A 188 -22.14 -14.99 4.18
N GLU A 189 -23.42 -14.91 4.52
CA GLU A 189 -24.38 -16.02 4.42
C GLU A 189 -24.59 -16.51 2.98
N THR A 190 -24.38 -15.64 1.99
CA THR A 190 -24.51 -15.99 0.58
C THR A 190 -23.39 -16.92 0.09
N TYR A 191 -22.23 -16.92 0.75
CA TYR A 191 -21.07 -17.74 0.38
C TYR A 191 -21.10 -19.17 0.97
N THR A 192 -21.94 -19.43 1.96
CA THR A 192 -22.02 -20.71 2.66
C THR A 192 -22.95 -21.72 1.96
N ARG A 193 -23.53 -21.37 0.82
CA ARG A 193 -24.51 -22.19 0.09
C ARG A 193 -24.00 -22.73 -1.26
N ILE A 194 -22.72 -23.06 -1.34
CA ILE A 194 -22.17 -23.80 -2.48
C ILE A 194 -21.78 -25.21 -2.00
#